data_997e3ad302de67eedb77c467c1b71ae1
#
_entry.id   997e3ad302de67eedb77c467c1b71ae1
#
_cell.length_a   1.000
_cell.length_b   1.000
_cell.length_c   1.000
_cell.angle_alpha   90.00
_cell.angle_beta   90.00
_cell.angle_gamma   90.00
#
_symmetry.space_group_name_H-M   'P 1'
#
loop_
_entity.id
_entity.type
_entity.pdbx_description
1 polymer ?
#
loop_
_entity_poly.entity_id
_entity_poly.type
_entity_poly.pdbx_seq_one_letter_code
_entity_poly.pdbx_strand_id
1 'polypeptide(L)'
;MAETVGIALITALRGALEEVVKRGVPRAAAEDFLYGHIKVPLGIAFERVKFPFSDGARLIAEYGRERVLQPDWKRVFEPESVMEQVKVIVSGQLPPTLKG
;
A
#
# COMPACT_ATOMS: atom_id res chain seq x y z
N MET A 1 -8.03 5.75 -9.86
CA MET A 1 -7.26 6.93 -9.43
C MET A 1 -6.01 6.50 -8.67
N ALA A 2 -4.95 7.24 -8.82
CA ALA A 2 -3.69 6.91 -8.15
C ALA A 2 -3.83 6.92 -6.63
N GLU A 3 -4.65 7.83 -6.11
CA GLU A 3 -4.90 7.91 -4.67
C GLU A 3 -5.53 6.64 -4.11
N THR A 4 -6.34 5.94 -4.91
CA THR A 4 -6.93 4.67 -4.49
C THR A 4 -5.84 3.66 -4.14
N VAL A 5 -4.83 3.55 -5.00
CA VAL A 5 -3.68 2.67 -4.75
C VAL A 5 -2.89 3.16 -3.53
N GLY A 6 -2.61 4.48 -3.48
CA GLY A 6 -1.82 5.05 -2.39
C GLY A 6 -2.47 4.84 -1.02
N ILE A 7 -3.75 5.14 -0.90
CA ILE A 7 -4.46 4.99 0.38
C ILE A 7 -4.60 3.51 0.77
N ALA A 8 -4.87 2.63 -0.20
CA ALA A 8 -4.95 1.20 0.07
C ALA A 8 -3.62 0.67 0.62
N LEU A 9 -2.50 1.10 0.04
CA LEU A 9 -1.18 0.67 0.51
C LEU A 9 -0.85 1.23 1.89
N ILE A 10 -1.19 2.49 2.16
CA ILE A 10 -0.95 3.10 3.46
C ILE A 10 -1.77 2.40 4.55
N THR A 11 -3.02 2.09 4.29
CA THR A 11 -3.84 1.35 5.26
C THR A 11 -3.34 -0.08 5.45
N ALA A 12 -2.81 -0.69 4.40
CA ALA A 12 -2.17 -2.01 4.51
C ALA A 12 -0.92 -1.95 5.39
N LEU A 13 -0.15 -0.85 5.33
CA LEU A 13 1.00 -0.66 6.22
C LEU A 13 0.56 -0.60 7.69
N ARG A 14 -0.58 0.05 7.97
CA ARG A 14 -1.13 0.07 9.32
C ARG A 14 -1.50 -1.34 9.77
N GLY A 15 -2.10 -2.13 8.90
CA GLY A 15 -2.41 -3.53 9.17
C GLY A 15 -1.16 -4.36 9.43
N ALA A 16 -0.08 -4.11 8.67
CA ALA A 16 1.19 -4.78 8.89
C ALA A 16 1.78 -4.44 10.25
N LEU A 17 1.71 -3.16 10.65
CA LEU A 17 2.15 -2.72 11.97
C LEU A 17 1.40 -3.49 13.07
N GLU A 18 0.08 -3.53 12.99
CA GLU A 18 -0.73 -4.22 13.99
C GLU A 18 -0.40 -5.73 14.03
N GLU A 19 -0.13 -6.33 12.89
CA GLU A 19 0.21 -7.75 12.83
C GLU A 19 1.53 -8.07 13.54
N VAL A 20 2.56 -7.24 13.34
CA VAL A 20 3.84 -7.49 14.02
C VAL A 20 3.75 -7.21 15.52
N VAL A 21 2.96 -6.22 15.94
CA VAL A 21 2.71 -5.97 17.36
C VAL A 21 2.00 -7.15 18.00
N LYS A 22 0.99 -7.69 17.32
CA LYS A 22 0.26 -8.87 17.75
C LYS A 22 1.19 -10.07 17.94
N ARG A 23 2.23 -10.16 17.11
CA ARG A 23 3.21 -11.26 17.16
C ARG A 23 4.33 -11.04 18.17
N GLY A 24 4.26 -9.98 18.97
CA GLY A 24 5.16 -9.76 20.09
C GLY A 24 6.19 -8.66 19.93
N VAL A 25 6.19 -7.93 18.82
CA VAL A 25 7.12 -6.80 18.66
C VAL A 25 6.56 -5.59 19.44
N PRO A 26 7.36 -4.95 20.31
CA PRO A 26 6.89 -3.76 21.02
C PRO A 26 6.46 -2.68 20.03
N ARG A 27 5.32 -2.03 20.31
CA ARG A 27 4.72 -1.06 19.38
C ARG A 27 5.69 0.05 18.97
N ALA A 28 6.38 0.66 19.93
CA ALA A 28 7.30 1.76 19.62
C ALA A 28 8.42 1.32 18.66
N ALA A 29 8.97 0.12 18.91
CA ALA A 29 10.02 -0.43 18.04
C ALA A 29 9.47 -0.74 16.65
N ALA A 30 8.27 -1.32 16.58
CA ALA A 30 7.64 -1.65 15.30
C ALA A 30 7.35 -0.38 14.48
N GLU A 31 6.85 0.67 15.12
CA GLU A 31 6.56 1.94 14.45
C GLU A 31 7.81 2.58 13.88
N ASP A 32 8.85 2.70 14.69
CA ASP A 32 10.10 3.32 14.28
C ASP A 32 10.76 2.53 13.14
N PHE A 33 10.78 1.21 13.25
CA PHE A 33 11.40 0.35 12.26
C PHE A 33 10.65 0.42 10.94
N LEU A 34 9.34 0.26 10.97
CA LEU A 34 8.52 0.27 9.76
C LEU A 34 8.56 1.63 9.08
N TYR A 35 8.35 2.70 9.86
CA TYR A 35 8.36 4.06 9.30
C TYR A 35 9.71 4.38 8.65
N GLY A 36 10.81 4.08 9.35
CA GLY A 36 12.15 4.35 8.82
C GLY A 36 12.45 3.59 7.54
N HIS A 37 12.01 2.33 7.46
CA HIS A 37 12.25 1.50 6.29
C HIS A 37 11.33 1.80 5.11
N ILE A 38 10.20 2.46 5.32
CA ILE A 38 9.30 2.85 4.25
C ILE A 38 9.59 4.26 3.76
N LYS A 39 10.00 5.16 4.65
CA LYS A 39 10.30 6.55 4.30
C LYS A 39 11.35 6.65 3.20
N VAL A 40 12.42 5.90 3.29
CA VAL A 40 13.52 5.95 2.31
C VAL A 40 13.07 5.40 0.95
N PRO A 41 12.51 4.19 0.85
CA PRO A 41 11.98 3.69 -0.41
C PRO A 41 10.92 4.61 -1.04
N LEU A 42 10.09 5.25 -0.23
CA LEU A 42 9.10 6.19 -0.73
C LEU A 42 9.79 7.38 -1.41
N GLY A 43 10.85 7.91 -0.79
CA GLY A 43 11.64 8.97 -1.38
C GLY A 43 12.30 8.56 -2.70
N ILE A 44 12.77 7.32 -2.78
CA ILE A 44 13.34 6.78 -4.02
C ILE A 44 12.27 6.68 -5.11
N ALA A 45 11.10 6.14 -4.78
CA ALA A 45 10.01 5.95 -5.73
C ALA A 45 9.53 7.28 -6.32
N PHE A 46 9.56 8.35 -5.53
CA PHE A 46 9.15 9.69 -5.99
C PHE A 46 10.33 10.56 -6.41
N GLU A 47 11.51 9.96 -6.59
CA GLU A 47 12.72 10.64 -7.06
C GLU A 47 13.12 11.84 -6.20
N ARG A 48 12.84 11.77 -4.90
CA ARG A 48 13.25 12.81 -3.94
C ARG A 48 14.69 12.60 -3.46
N VAL A 49 15.23 11.41 -3.68
CA VAL A 49 16.64 11.07 -3.44
C VAL A 49 17.18 10.42 -4.70
N LYS A 50 18.50 10.54 -4.91
CA LYS A 50 19.12 10.18 -6.19
C LYS A 50 19.86 8.85 -6.20
N PHE A 51 19.51 7.93 -5.31
CA PHE A 51 20.10 6.60 -5.37
C PHE A 51 19.03 5.54 -5.64
N PRO A 52 19.40 4.42 -6.25
CA PRO A 52 18.44 3.38 -6.61
C PRO A 52 18.04 2.54 -5.40
N PHE A 53 16.98 1.75 -5.57
CA PHE A 53 16.64 0.72 -4.60
C PHE A 53 17.80 -0.27 -4.48
N SER A 54 18.04 -0.73 -3.25
CA SER A 54 19.02 -1.79 -3.02
C SER A 54 18.55 -3.10 -3.66
N ASP A 55 19.47 -4.03 -3.85
CA ASP A 55 19.14 -5.35 -4.39
C ASP A 55 18.14 -6.08 -3.50
N GLY A 56 18.31 -5.99 -2.19
CA GLY A 56 17.37 -6.58 -1.24
C GLY A 56 15.98 -5.97 -1.34
N ALA A 57 15.89 -4.64 -1.48
CA ALA A 57 14.61 -3.97 -1.64
C ALA A 57 13.91 -4.40 -2.93
N ARG A 58 14.64 -4.54 -4.02
CA ARG A 58 14.06 -4.99 -5.29
C ARG A 58 13.55 -6.42 -5.20
N LEU A 59 14.29 -7.29 -4.56
CA LEU A 59 13.89 -8.69 -4.39
C LEU A 59 12.65 -8.83 -3.52
N ILE A 60 12.59 -8.10 -2.40
CA ILE A 60 11.43 -8.19 -1.53
C ILE A 60 10.19 -7.52 -2.14
N ALA A 61 10.39 -6.50 -2.97
CA ALA A 61 9.28 -5.89 -3.70
C ALA A 61 8.68 -6.88 -4.70
N GLU A 62 9.53 -7.61 -5.42
CA GLU A 62 9.07 -8.63 -6.36
C GLU A 62 8.34 -9.76 -5.66
N TYR A 63 8.87 -10.24 -4.56
CA TYR A 63 8.23 -11.26 -3.72
C TYR A 63 6.88 -10.78 -3.22
N GLY A 64 6.82 -9.56 -2.68
CA GLY A 64 5.61 -8.99 -2.08
C GLY A 64 4.54 -8.66 -3.10
N ARG A 65 4.95 -8.20 -4.28
CA ARG A 65 3.98 -7.83 -5.32
C ARG A 65 3.04 -8.99 -5.65
N GLU A 66 3.58 -10.19 -5.76
CA GLU A 66 2.79 -11.36 -6.11
C GLU A 66 1.93 -11.89 -4.96
N ARG A 67 2.23 -11.50 -3.73
CA ARG A 67 1.55 -12.02 -2.54
C ARG A 67 0.68 -10.99 -1.83
N VAL A 68 0.97 -9.72 -2.03
CA VAL A 68 0.25 -8.62 -1.38
C VAL A 68 -0.73 -7.95 -2.33
N LEU A 69 -0.32 -7.75 -3.59
CA LEU A 69 -1.16 -7.08 -4.57
C LEU A 69 -1.94 -8.08 -5.41
N GLN A 70 -3.18 -7.73 -5.76
CA GLN A 70 -3.94 -8.50 -6.74
C GLN A 70 -3.23 -8.43 -8.09
N PRO A 71 -3.17 -9.54 -8.86
CA PRO A 71 -2.50 -9.52 -10.17
C PRO A 71 -3.06 -8.47 -11.12
N ASP A 72 -4.34 -8.15 -11.00
CA ASP A 72 -5.04 -7.22 -11.87
C ASP A 72 -5.30 -5.86 -11.21
N TRP A 73 -4.50 -5.47 -10.22
CA TRP A 73 -4.73 -4.24 -9.45
C TRP A 73 -4.77 -2.98 -10.33
N LYS A 74 -4.11 -3.00 -11.48
CA LYS A 74 -4.11 -1.84 -12.38
C LYS A 74 -5.48 -1.58 -13.01
N ARG A 75 -6.42 -2.50 -12.88
CA ARG A 75 -7.80 -2.31 -13.33
C ARG A 75 -8.49 -1.13 -12.66
N VAL A 76 -8.01 -0.69 -11.50
CA VAL A 76 -8.58 0.49 -10.84
C VAL A 76 -8.42 1.77 -11.67
N PHE A 77 -7.55 1.75 -12.69
CA PHE A 77 -7.36 2.89 -13.59
C PHE A 77 -8.28 2.85 -14.82
N GLU A 78 -9.04 1.78 -15.02
CA GLU A 78 -9.98 1.70 -16.13
C GLU A 78 -11.16 2.65 -15.90
N PRO A 79 -11.73 3.25 -16.97
CA PRO A 79 -12.78 4.25 -16.82
C PRO A 79 -13.97 3.80 -15.97
N GLU A 80 -14.40 2.56 -16.12
CA GLU A 80 -15.51 2.01 -15.34
C GLU A 80 -15.20 1.98 -13.85
N SER A 81 -13.98 1.58 -13.51
CA SER A 81 -13.55 1.53 -12.13
C SER A 81 -13.41 2.94 -11.55
N VAL A 82 -12.85 3.88 -12.32
CA VAL A 82 -12.73 5.27 -11.89
C VAL A 82 -14.11 5.87 -11.59
N MET A 83 -15.10 5.61 -12.43
CA MET A 83 -16.47 6.08 -12.18
C MET A 83 -17.05 5.47 -10.91
N GLU A 84 -16.81 4.20 -10.66
CA GLU A 84 -17.23 3.53 -9.44
C GLU A 84 -16.59 4.16 -8.21
N GLN A 85 -15.29 4.45 -8.29
CA GLN A 85 -14.55 5.11 -7.19
C GLN A 85 -15.13 6.48 -6.86
N VAL A 86 -15.49 7.26 -7.89
CA VAL A 86 -16.14 8.56 -7.69
C VAL A 86 -17.48 8.38 -6.98
N LYS A 87 -18.26 7.38 -7.37
CA LYS A 87 -19.53 7.09 -6.71
C LYS A 87 -19.35 6.72 -5.25
N VAL A 88 -18.31 5.94 -4.93
CA VAL A 88 -18.00 5.59 -3.55
C VAL A 88 -17.71 6.82 -2.72
N ILE A 89 -16.90 7.74 -3.24
CA ILE A 89 -16.56 8.97 -2.53
C ILE A 89 -17.78 9.84 -2.32
N VAL A 90 -18.60 10.02 -3.35
CA VAL A 90 -19.78 10.89 -3.32
C VAL A 90 -20.86 10.31 -2.42
N SER A 91 -21.14 9.01 -2.52
CA SER A 91 -22.21 8.37 -1.74
C SER A 91 -21.81 8.02 -0.31
N GLY A 92 -20.52 7.90 -0.04
CA GLY A 92 -20.03 7.43 1.24
C GLY A 92 -20.26 5.95 1.49
N GLN A 93 -20.54 5.17 0.45
CA GLN A 93 -20.84 3.74 0.57
C GLN A 93 -20.06 2.93 -0.44
N LEU A 94 -19.57 1.76 0.00
CA LEU A 94 -18.93 0.80 -0.89
C LEU A 94 -19.98 0.12 -1.77
N PRO A 95 -19.57 -0.32 -3.00
CA PRO A 95 -20.46 -1.11 -3.84
C PRO A 95 -20.89 -2.40 -3.13
N PRO A 96 -22.11 -2.89 -3.34
CA PRO A 96 -22.58 -4.13 -2.70
C PRO A 96 -21.65 -5.33 -2.92
N THR A 97 -21.00 -5.40 -4.06
CA THR A 97 -20.10 -6.50 -4.41
C THR A 97 -18.83 -6.53 -3.56
N LEU A 98 -18.48 -5.41 -2.90
CA LEU A 98 -17.27 -5.30 -2.08
C LEU A 98 -17.55 -5.31 -0.58
N LYS A 99 -18.80 -5.47 -0.18
CA LYS A 99 -19.20 -5.53 1.23
C LYS A 99 -19.17 -6.94 1.81
N GLY A 100 -18.59 -7.85 1.10
CA GLY A 100 -18.51 -9.23 1.53
C GLY A 100 -17.61 -9.51 2.70
#